data_3b442c1d3af864b7e23b22e1e354e8bb
#
_entry.id   3b442c1d3af864b7e23b22e1e354e8bb
#
_cell.length_a   1.000
_cell.length_b   1.000
_cell.length_c   1.000
_cell.angle_alpha   90.00
_cell.angle_beta   90.00
_cell.angle_gamma   90.00
#
_symmetry.space_group_name_H-M   'P 1'
#
loop_
_entity.id
_entity.type
_entity.pdbx_description
1 polymer ?
#
loop_
_entity_poly.entity_id
_entity_poly.type
_entity_poly.pdbx_seq_one_letter_code
_entity_poly.pdbx_strand_id
1 'polypeptide(L)'
;ELDTGNTIEADLWIDCTGFKSMLLGGALQEPFESYEDILPNNSAWATRLPYFDKQKELRPYTNCTAYNHGWIWDIPLWHRRGTGYVFSDKYVTDEEALNEFKNYLIEKNPIMSREVFEKLEFKKLKMKVGIHERVWVKNVCAIGLSGGFIEPLESNGLLTVHEFLTHLIEVLKKPIVNEYAKTTFNMTCKRMFRGFAEFVSLHYALSNRTDTQYWKDIQTRNYPVQGKYYEPSGDFQDSIVGKMEINNYDSLGGFHCIATGMNWYPTSVERIKYNLSDITDEQLKEQWQPTIDRMNKRKEEFKKIANHCLTLHDYLKEKIYNDDTSL
;
A
#
# COMPACT_ATOMS: atom_id res chain seq x y z
N GLU A 1 -33.11 -12.02 6.56
CA GLU A 1 -34.33 -11.50 5.93
C GLU A 1 -33.93 -10.40 4.94
N LEU A 2 -34.49 -10.41 3.73
CA LEU A 2 -34.28 -9.43 2.69
C LEU A 2 -35.35 -8.33 2.77
N ASP A 3 -35.08 -7.17 2.13
CA ASP A 3 -36.07 -6.08 2.02
C ASP A 3 -37.39 -6.55 1.34
N THR A 4 -37.33 -7.64 0.61
CA THR A 4 -38.51 -8.32 0.01
C THR A 4 -39.31 -9.17 0.99
N GLY A 5 -38.85 -9.30 2.25
CA GLY A 5 -39.43 -10.20 3.25
C GLY A 5 -39.06 -11.69 3.10
N ASN A 6 -38.25 -12.03 2.10
CA ASN A 6 -37.76 -13.39 1.92
C ASN A 6 -36.60 -13.67 2.89
N THR A 7 -36.52 -14.90 3.39
CA THR A 7 -35.39 -15.38 4.21
C THR A 7 -34.48 -16.25 3.34
N ILE A 8 -33.16 -16.02 3.46
CA ILE A 8 -32.14 -16.88 2.86
C ILE A 8 -31.36 -17.53 4.00
N GLU A 9 -31.12 -18.83 3.90
CA GLU A 9 -30.31 -19.61 4.82
C GLU A 9 -29.03 -20.11 4.10
N ALA A 10 -27.93 -20.17 4.82
CA ALA A 10 -26.67 -20.70 4.31
C ALA A 10 -25.81 -21.23 5.45
N ASP A 11 -25.00 -22.27 5.16
CA ASP A 11 -24.03 -22.82 6.09
C ASP A 11 -22.84 -21.89 6.31
N LEU A 12 -22.49 -21.10 5.30
CA LEU A 12 -21.40 -20.10 5.35
C LEU A 12 -21.82 -18.83 4.61
N TRP A 13 -21.62 -17.70 5.24
CA TRP A 13 -21.79 -16.36 4.68
C TRP A 13 -20.45 -15.71 4.45
N ILE A 14 -20.22 -15.20 3.23
CA ILE A 14 -19.05 -14.40 2.93
C ILE A 14 -19.47 -12.93 2.95
N ASP A 15 -18.98 -12.19 3.96
CA ASP A 15 -19.22 -10.75 4.07
C ASP A 15 -18.26 -9.98 3.16
N CYS A 16 -18.78 -9.50 2.03
CA CYS A 16 -18.09 -8.63 1.07
C CYS A 16 -18.75 -7.24 1.01
N THR A 17 -19.35 -6.78 2.09
CA THR A 17 -20.18 -5.55 2.11
C THR A 17 -19.35 -4.26 2.27
N GLY A 18 -18.05 -4.35 2.07
CA GLY A 18 -17.14 -3.20 2.12
C GLY A 18 -17.00 -2.63 3.53
N PHE A 19 -16.71 -1.34 3.64
CA PHE A 19 -16.55 -0.68 4.95
C PHE A 19 -17.76 -0.76 5.89
N LYS A 20 -18.95 -1.12 5.35
CA LYS A 20 -20.14 -1.32 6.16
C LYS A 20 -20.02 -2.54 7.05
N SER A 21 -19.29 -3.58 6.62
CA SER A 21 -19.10 -4.84 7.34
C SER A 21 -20.42 -5.33 7.97
N MET A 22 -21.48 -5.46 7.11
CA MET A 22 -22.86 -5.60 7.58
C MET A 22 -23.07 -6.84 8.43
N LEU A 23 -22.40 -7.94 8.12
CA LEU A 23 -22.56 -9.19 8.85
C LEU A 23 -21.56 -9.29 10.00
N LEU A 24 -20.24 -9.14 9.73
CA LEU A 24 -19.22 -9.32 10.76
C LEU A 24 -19.22 -8.18 11.78
N GLY A 25 -19.10 -6.94 11.32
CA GLY A 25 -19.08 -5.76 12.19
C GLY A 25 -20.47 -5.35 12.67
N GLY A 26 -21.49 -5.44 11.78
CA GLY A 26 -22.86 -5.02 12.08
C GLY A 26 -23.61 -6.06 12.93
N ALA A 27 -23.93 -7.22 12.34
CA ALA A 27 -24.77 -8.22 13.01
C ALA A 27 -24.05 -8.97 14.12
N LEU A 28 -22.78 -9.34 13.94
CA LEU A 28 -22.00 -10.06 14.94
C LEU A 28 -21.23 -9.15 15.92
N GLN A 29 -21.14 -7.86 15.63
CA GLN A 29 -20.44 -6.87 16.47
C GLN A 29 -19.03 -7.27 16.83
N GLU A 30 -18.31 -7.90 15.88
CA GLU A 30 -16.94 -8.32 16.12
C GLU A 30 -16.04 -7.10 16.35
N PRO A 31 -15.20 -7.09 17.40
CA PRO A 31 -14.31 -6.00 17.72
C PRO A 31 -13.35 -5.67 16.57
N PHE A 32 -12.96 -4.41 16.48
CA PHE A 32 -12.06 -3.91 15.45
C PHE A 32 -10.78 -3.35 16.08
N GLU A 33 -9.64 -3.84 15.65
CA GLU A 33 -8.32 -3.34 16.01
C GLU A 33 -7.91 -2.23 15.04
N SER A 34 -7.75 -1.01 15.54
CA SER A 34 -7.28 0.14 14.75
C SER A 34 -5.76 0.09 14.57
N TYR A 35 -5.29 0.50 13.39
CA TYR A 35 -3.87 0.69 13.08
C TYR A 35 -3.49 2.16 12.88
N GLU A 36 -4.30 3.08 13.36
CA GLU A 36 -4.04 4.53 13.22
C GLU A 36 -2.77 5.00 13.95
N ASP A 37 -2.25 4.20 14.89
CA ASP A 37 -0.97 4.43 15.55
C ASP A 37 0.23 4.33 14.60
N ILE A 38 0.16 3.46 13.60
CA ILE A 38 1.22 3.25 12.59
C ILE A 38 0.84 3.70 11.19
N LEU A 39 -0.45 3.81 10.88
CA LEU A 39 -1.01 4.26 9.59
C LEU A 39 -1.96 5.42 9.85
N PRO A 40 -1.46 6.66 9.80
CA PRO A 40 -2.15 7.82 10.38
C PRO A 40 -3.34 8.34 9.57
N ASN A 41 -3.50 7.92 8.32
CA ASN A 41 -4.47 8.52 7.42
C ASN A 41 -5.79 7.73 7.40
N ASN A 42 -6.88 8.45 7.60
CA ASN A 42 -8.21 7.87 7.75
C ASN A 42 -9.26 8.51 6.83
N SER A 43 -8.83 9.40 5.96
CA SER A 43 -9.70 10.16 5.06
C SER A 43 -9.07 10.33 3.69
N ALA A 44 -9.90 10.46 2.64
CA ALA A 44 -9.41 10.81 1.32
C ALA A 44 -10.42 11.62 0.52
N TRP A 45 -9.91 12.49 -0.35
CA TRP A 45 -10.64 13.05 -1.46
C TRP A 45 -10.19 12.40 -2.76
N ALA A 46 -11.12 12.00 -3.61
CA ALA A 46 -10.85 11.34 -4.88
C ALA A 46 -11.54 12.05 -6.02
N THR A 47 -10.87 12.09 -7.19
CA THR A 47 -11.44 12.61 -8.43
C THR A 47 -10.91 11.85 -9.65
N ARG A 48 -11.38 12.23 -10.83
CA ARG A 48 -11.00 11.67 -12.12
C ARG A 48 -10.53 12.79 -13.01
N LEU A 49 -9.33 12.64 -13.57
CA LEU A 49 -8.77 13.59 -14.53
C LEU A 49 -8.85 13.03 -15.96
N PRO A 50 -9.17 13.84 -16.95
CA PRO A 50 -8.95 13.48 -18.35
C PRO A 50 -7.44 13.44 -18.64
N TYR A 51 -7.06 12.80 -19.73
CA TYR A 51 -5.74 12.95 -20.32
C TYR A 51 -5.67 14.24 -21.13
N PHE A 52 -4.56 14.96 -21.05
CA PHE A 52 -4.22 16.07 -21.91
C PHE A 52 -3.28 15.62 -23.04
N ASP A 53 -2.38 14.68 -22.74
CA ASP A 53 -1.55 13.96 -23.70
C ASP A 53 -1.48 12.49 -23.26
N LYS A 54 -2.47 11.70 -23.67
CA LYS A 54 -2.61 10.32 -23.26
C LYS A 54 -1.36 9.48 -23.56
N GLN A 55 -0.71 9.75 -24.69
CA GLN A 55 0.47 8.98 -25.09
C GLN A 55 1.65 9.17 -24.13
N LYS A 56 1.79 10.37 -23.57
CA LYS A 56 2.85 10.68 -22.60
C LYS A 56 2.45 10.38 -21.16
N GLU A 57 1.17 10.56 -20.83
CA GLU A 57 0.68 10.48 -19.44
C GLU A 57 0.29 9.05 -19.03
N LEU A 58 -0.04 8.18 -19.99
CA LEU A 58 -0.37 6.79 -19.73
C LEU A 58 0.91 6.00 -19.43
N ARG A 59 1.16 5.79 -18.15
CA ARG A 59 2.38 5.14 -17.63
C ARG A 59 2.04 3.81 -16.95
N PRO A 60 2.95 2.81 -16.96
CA PRO A 60 2.72 1.49 -16.39
C PRO A 60 2.91 1.44 -14.86
N TYR A 61 2.75 2.57 -14.17
CA TYR A 61 2.92 2.65 -12.72
C TYR A 61 2.00 3.70 -12.11
N THR A 62 1.62 3.45 -10.86
CA THR A 62 0.99 4.44 -9.98
C THR A 62 2.05 5.37 -9.42
N ASN A 63 1.78 6.66 -9.42
CA ASN A 63 2.62 7.64 -8.76
C ASN A 63 2.01 8.01 -7.40
N CYS A 64 2.80 7.92 -6.33
CA CYS A 64 2.42 8.34 -4.99
C CYS A 64 3.32 9.49 -4.56
N THR A 65 2.73 10.63 -4.24
CA THR A 65 3.46 11.85 -3.87
C THR A 65 3.13 12.22 -2.43
N ALA A 66 4.13 12.29 -1.55
CA ALA A 66 3.94 12.81 -0.20
C ALA A 66 3.51 14.28 -0.25
N TYR A 67 2.48 14.65 0.50
CA TYR A 67 1.92 15.99 0.53
C TYR A 67 1.73 16.47 1.96
N ASN A 68 1.14 17.64 2.18
CA ASN A 68 1.13 18.34 3.47
C ASN A 68 0.72 17.49 4.68
N HIS A 69 -0.39 16.74 4.56
CA HIS A 69 -0.98 15.98 5.67
C HIS A 69 -1.26 14.52 5.29
N GLY A 70 -0.45 13.99 4.35
CA GLY A 70 -0.57 12.64 3.84
C GLY A 70 0.08 12.46 2.47
N TRP A 71 -0.62 11.86 1.50
CA TRP A 71 -0.07 11.56 0.18
C TRP A 71 -1.14 11.54 -0.91
N ILE A 72 -0.73 11.80 -2.13
CA ILE A 72 -1.59 11.87 -3.31
C ILE A 72 -1.22 10.73 -4.25
N TRP A 73 -2.22 9.96 -4.71
CA TRP A 73 -2.05 8.98 -5.78
C TRP A 73 -2.44 9.54 -7.14
N ASP A 74 -1.78 9.03 -8.19
CA ASP A 74 -2.12 9.24 -9.58
C ASP A 74 -1.99 7.91 -10.34
N ILE A 75 -3.14 7.35 -10.74
CA ILE A 75 -3.26 6.04 -11.38
C ILE A 75 -3.71 6.23 -12.82
N PRO A 76 -2.82 6.05 -13.81
CA PRO A 76 -3.19 6.10 -15.22
C PRO A 76 -3.98 4.84 -15.60
N LEU A 77 -5.23 5.04 -16.01
CA LEU A 77 -6.10 4.00 -16.57
C LEU A 77 -6.36 4.29 -18.03
N TRP A 78 -6.81 3.30 -18.82
CA TRP A 78 -7.02 3.52 -20.27
C TRP A 78 -7.90 4.74 -20.59
N HIS A 79 -8.97 4.96 -19.85
CA HIS A 79 -9.95 6.01 -20.15
C HIS A 79 -9.71 7.33 -19.40
N ARG A 80 -8.93 7.32 -18.33
CA ARG A 80 -8.78 8.46 -17.42
C ARG A 80 -7.61 8.27 -16.48
N ARG A 81 -7.24 9.30 -15.77
CA ARG A 81 -6.38 9.20 -14.59
C ARG A 81 -7.26 9.22 -13.34
N GLY A 82 -7.09 8.24 -12.46
CA GLY A 82 -7.66 8.25 -11.13
C GLY A 82 -6.70 8.93 -10.18
N THR A 83 -7.13 9.93 -9.43
CA THR A 83 -6.27 10.63 -8.47
C THR A 83 -7.01 10.95 -7.20
N GLY A 84 -6.29 11.06 -6.10
CA GLY A 84 -6.86 11.46 -4.83
C GLY A 84 -5.82 11.72 -3.77
N TYR A 85 -6.23 12.43 -2.73
CA TYR A 85 -5.44 12.82 -1.59
C TYR A 85 -5.89 12.07 -0.35
N VAL A 86 -5.03 11.18 0.16
CA VAL A 86 -5.17 10.48 1.44
C VAL A 86 -4.59 11.36 2.53
N PHE A 87 -5.32 11.62 3.61
CA PHE A 87 -4.89 12.50 4.67
C PHE A 87 -5.41 12.07 6.04
N SER A 88 -4.82 12.63 7.09
CA SER A 88 -5.27 12.46 8.47
C SER A 88 -6.15 13.63 8.90
N ASP A 89 -7.41 13.36 9.23
CA ASP A 89 -8.35 14.39 9.71
C ASP A 89 -8.04 14.92 11.13
N LYS A 90 -7.02 14.36 11.76
CA LYS A 90 -6.45 14.90 13.01
C LYS A 90 -5.68 16.20 12.78
N TYR A 91 -5.15 16.43 11.57
CA TYR A 91 -4.23 17.53 11.27
C TYR A 91 -4.81 18.56 10.31
N VAL A 92 -5.81 18.19 9.55
CA VAL A 92 -6.41 19.05 8.54
C VAL A 92 -7.89 18.74 8.41
N THR A 93 -8.73 19.76 8.30
CA THR A 93 -10.16 19.59 8.07
C THR A 93 -10.43 19.08 6.66
N ASP A 94 -11.62 18.50 6.44
CA ASP A 94 -12.05 18.02 5.14
C ASP A 94 -12.02 19.10 4.05
N GLU A 95 -12.42 20.30 4.41
CA GLU A 95 -12.47 21.45 3.49
C GLU A 95 -11.07 21.95 3.14
N GLU A 96 -10.20 22.09 4.12
CA GLU A 96 -8.80 22.48 3.91
C GLU A 96 -8.07 21.44 3.06
N ALA A 97 -8.24 20.14 3.36
CA ALA A 97 -7.67 19.05 2.56
C ALA A 97 -8.17 19.06 1.11
N LEU A 98 -9.46 19.38 0.88
CA LEU A 98 -9.98 19.53 -0.47
C LEU A 98 -9.33 20.72 -1.20
N ASN A 99 -9.14 21.84 -0.51
CA ASN A 99 -8.50 23.01 -1.09
C ASN A 99 -7.02 22.74 -1.41
N GLU A 100 -6.29 22.07 -0.50
CA GLU A 100 -4.93 21.61 -0.76
C GLU A 100 -4.86 20.73 -1.99
N PHE A 101 -5.77 19.75 -2.10
CA PHE A 101 -5.81 18.84 -3.24
C PHE A 101 -6.11 19.56 -4.55
N LYS A 102 -7.06 20.50 -4.57
CA LYS A 102 -7.37 21.34 -5.72
C LYS A 102 -6.16 22.16 -6.17
N ASN A 103 -5.45 22.77 -5.25
CA ASN A 103 -4.25 23.56 -5.53
C ASN A 103 -3.15 22.68 -6.14
N TYR A 104 -2.93 21.48 -5.57
CA TYR A 104 -2.00 20.50 -6.14
C TYR A 104 -2.36 20.12 -7.58
N LEU A 105 -3.64 19.86 -7.86
CA LEU A 105 -4.08 19.48 -9.21
C LEU A 105 -3.85 20.60 -10.23
N ILE A 106 -4.09 21.85 -9.86
CA ILE A 106 -3.84 23.02 -10.71
C ILE A 106 -2.33 23.15 -10.98
N GLU A 107 -1.52 23.07 -9.95
CA GLU A 107 -0.05 23.16 -10.08
C GLU A 107 0.53 22.07 -10.99
N LYS A 108 0.07 20.82 -10.80
CA LYS A 108 0.61 19.67 -11.57
C LYS A 108 0.03 19.52 -12.98
N ASN A 109 -1.05 20.23 -13.29
CA ASN A 109 -1.70 20.15 -14.60
C ASN A 109 -1.89 21.57 -15.19
N PRO A 110 -0.81 22.29 -15.51
CA PRO A 110 -0.88 23.69 -15.95
C PRO A 110 -1.63 23.89 -17.28
N ILE A 111 -1.83 22.81 -18.04
CA ILE A 111 -2.59 22.83 -19.31
C ILE A 111 -4.10 22.69 -19.04
N MET A 112 -4.50 22.30 -17.84
CA MET A 112 -5.90 22.12 -17.48
C MET A 112 -6.63 23.46 -17.48
N SER A 113 -7.62 23.62 -18.38
CA SER A 113 -8.43 24.83 -18.41
C SER A 113 -9.30 24.93 -17.15
N ARG A 114 -9.67 26.16 -16.79
CA ARG A 114 -10.59 26.42 -15.68
C ARG A 114 -11.92 25.69 -15.85
N GLU A 115 -12.43 25.64 -17.09
CA GLU A 115 -13.68 24.95 -17.41
C GLU A 115 -13.61 23.44 -17.11
N VAL A 116 -12.48 22.77 -17.44
CA VAL A 116 -12.26 21.36 -17.10
C VAL A 116 -12.17 21.18 -15.59
N PHE A 117 -11.46 22.06 -14.90
CA PHE A 117 -11.31 21.99 -13.46
C PHE A 117 -12.66 22.16 -12.72
N GLU A 118 -13.50 23.08 -13.16
CA GLU A 118 -14.82 23.33 -12.56
C GLU A 118 -15.80 22.17 -12.74
N LYS A 119 -15.59 21.31 -13.73
CA LYS A 119 -16.37 20.07 -13.97
C LYS A 119 -15.89 18.87 -13.16
N LEU A 120 -14.78 18.98 -12.42
CA LEU A 120 -14.29 17.87 -11.62
C LEU A 120 -15.20 17.60 -10.43
N GLU A 121 -15.64 16.36 -10.32
CA GLU A 121 -16.38 15.89 -9.16
C GLU A 121 -15.41 15.32 -8.12
N PHE A 122 -15.52 15.78 -6.88
CA PHE A 122 -14.72 15.31 -5.76
C PHE A 122 -15.55 14.45 -4.84
N LYS A 123 -15.09 13.22 -4.60
CA LYS A 123 -15.75 12.27 -3.70
C LYS A 123 -14.95 12.14 -2.42
N LYS A 124 -15.60 12.42 -1.28
CA LYS A 124 -15.05 12.15 0.05
C LYS A 124 -15.15 10.67 0.38
N LEU A 125 -14.07 10.14 0.92
CA LEU A 125 -13.98 8.79 1.46
C LEU A 125 -13.53 8.86 2.91
N LYS A 126 -14.23 8.17 3.81
CA LYS A 126 -13.79 7.93 5.18
C LYS A 126 -13.32 6.48 5.26
N MET A 127 -12.15 6.27 5.81
CA MET A 127 -11.51 4.96 5.87
C MET A 127 -11.34 4.55 7.33
N LYS A 128 -11.63 3.29 7.62
CA LYS A 128 -11.38 2.68 8.91
C LYS A 128 -10.17 1.77 8.76
N VAL A 129 -9.00 2.26 9.18
CA VAL A 129 -7.72 1.57 9.02
C VAL A 129 -7.51 0.58 10.15
N GLY A 130 -7.31 -0.67 9.81
CA GLY A 130 -7.19 -1.77 10.77
C GLY A 130 -7.91 -3.03 10.30
N ILE A 131 -8.15 -3.96 11.22
CA ILE A 131 -8.79 -5.25 10.96
C ILE A 131 -9.69 -5.65 12.11
N HIS A 132 -10.77 -6.39 11.85
CA HIS A 132 -11.51 -7.07 12.92
C HIS A 132 -10.62 -8.09 13.64
N GLU A 133 -10.84 -8.28 14.94
CA GLU A 133 -10.03 -9.23 15.72
C GLU A 133 -10.08 -10.64 15.13
N ARG A 134 -11.24 -11.04 14.65
CA ARG A 134 -11.46 -12.27 13.90
C ARG A 134 -12.19 -11.95 12.61
N VAL A 135 -11.71 -12.45 11.51
CA VAL A 135 -12.36 -12.29 10.20
C VAL A 135 -13.33 -13.42 9.88
N TRP A 136 -13.31 -14.50 10.67
CA TRP A 136 -14.27 -15.60 10.60
C TRP A 136 -14.85 -15.90 11.99
N VAL A 137 -16.14 -15.61 12.16
CA VAL A 137 -16.88 -15.80 13.41
C VAL A 137 -18.16 -16.56 13.12
N LYS A 138 -18.42 -17.65 13.85
CA LYS A 138 -19.55 -18.56 13.63
C LYS A 138 -19.55 -19.03 12.16
N ASN A 139 -20.60 -18.70 11.40
CA ASN A 139 -20.74 -19.02 9.98
C ASN A 139 -20.57 -17.78 9.08
N VAL A 140 -19.93 -16.72 9.55
CA VAL A 140 -19.63 -15.50 8.76
C VAL A 140 -18.14 -15.33 8.62
N CYS A 141 -17.65 -15.25 7.37
CA CYS A 141 -16.27 -14.96 7.02
C CYS A 141 -16.23 -13.66 6.22
N ALA A 142 -15.49 -12.64 6.69
CA ALA A 142 -15.35 -11.38 6.00
C ALA A 142 -14.12 -11.39 5.06
N ILE A 143 -14.34 -10.91 3.84
CA ILE A 143 -13.30 -10.80 2.80
C ILE A 143 -13.26 -9.38 2.26
N GLY A 144 -12.06 -8.82 2.12
CA GLY A 144 -11.83 -7.45 1.65
C GLY A 144 -12.14 -6.41 2.72
N LEU A 145 -12.72 -5.27 2.32
CA LEU A 145 -12.95 -4.11 3.20
C LEU A 145 -13.88 -4.37 4.38
N SER A 146 -14.68 -5.43 4.33
CA SER A 146 -15.52 -5.86 5.45
C SER A 146 -14.72 -6.51 6.58
N GLY A 147 -13.58 -7.11 6.26
CA GLY A 147 -12.66 -7.69 7.24
C GLY A 147 -11.67 -6.68 7.80
N GLY A 148 -11.15 -5.79 6.95
CA GLY A 148 -10.16 -4.78 7.31
C GLY A 148 -9.71 -3.94 6.14
N PHE A 149 -8.95 -2.87 6.45
CA PHE A 149 -8.40 -1.97 5.45
C PHE A 149 -7.02 -1.44 5.88
N ILE A 150 -6.12 -1.37 4.92
CA ILE A 150 -4.80 -0.75 5.02
C ILE A 150 -4.73 0.34 3.94
N GLU A 151 -4.09 1.45 4.25
CA GLU A 151 -3.84 2.50 3.25
C GLU A 151 -3.23 1.90 1.98
N PRO A 152 -3.76 2.23 0.78
CA PRO A 152 -3.39 1.55 -0.46
C PRO A 152 -2.07 2.07 -1.08
N LEU A 153 -1.14 2.55 -0.27
CA LEU A 153 0.15 3.10 -0.71
C LEU A 153 0.97 2.05 -1.50
N GLU A 154 0.87 0.78 -1.09
CA GLU A 154 1.50 -0.36 -1.76
C GLU A 154 0.49 -1.28 -2.47
N SER A 155 -0.71 -0.76 -2.76
CA SER A 155 -1.76 -1.48 -3.52
C SER A 155 -2.20 -2.82 -2.91
N ASN A 156 -2.09 -2.99 -1.60
CA ASN A 156 -2.30 -4.27 -0.90
C ASN A 156 -3.75 -4.76 -0.89
N GLY A 157 -4.74 -3.92 -1.24
CA GLY A 157 -6.16 -4.23 -1.08
C GLY A 157 -6.61 -5.51 -1.79
N LEU A 158 -6.28 -5.67 -3.07
CA LEU A 158 -6.63 -6.88 -3.82
C LEU A 158 -5.77 -8.07 -3.43
N LEU A 159 -4.52 -7.84 -3.05
CA LEU A 159 -3.64 -8.90 -2.57
C LEU A 159 -4.19 -9.54 -1.30
N THR A 160 -4.65 -8.75 -0.33
CA THR A 160 -5.27 -9.28 0.90
C THR A 160 -6.53 -10.09 0.62
N VAL A 161 -7.37 -9.65 -0.34
CA VAL A 161 -8.54 -10.44 -0.78
C VAL A 161 -8.11 -11.79 -1.34
N HIS A 162 -7.13 -11.81 -2.24
CA HIS A 162 -6.63 -13.02 -2.86
C HIS A 162 -6.06 -14.00 -1.84
N GLU A 163 -5.24 -13.51 -0.92
CA GLU A 163 -4.64 -14.33 0.14
C GLU A 163 -5.69 -14.89 1.10
N PHE A 164 -6.66 -14.08 1.52
CA PHE A 164 -7.74 -14.56 2.39
C PHE A 164 -8.59 -15.64 1.69
N LEU A 165 -8.90 -15.45 0.41
CA LEU A 165 -9.64 -16.46 -0.38
C LEU A 165 -8.84 -17.75 -0.52
N THR A 166 -7.54 -17.65 -0.78
CA THR A 166 -6.65 -18.82 -0.88
C THR A 166 -6.66 -19.63 0.42
N HIS A 167 -6.48 -18.96 1.55
CA HIS A 167 -6.52 -19.61 2.86
C HIS A 167 -7.91 -20.17 3.19
N LEU A 168 -8.99 -19.47 2.82
CA LEU A 168 -10.36 -19.96 3.01
C LEU A 168 -10.61 -21.25 2.21
N ILE A 169 -10.20 -21.27 0.94
CA ILE A 169 -10.34 -22.44 0.08
C ILE A 169 -9.58 -23.64 0.69
N GLU A 170 -8.37 -23.45 1.21
CA GLU A 170 -7.61 -24.52 1.85
C GLU A 170 -8.31 -25.07 3.12
N VAL A 171 -8.97 -24.23 3.88
CA VAL A 171 -9.78 -24.68 5.02
C VAL A 171 -11.03 -25.44 4.57
N LEU A 172 -11.72 -24.94 3.53
CA LEU A 172 -12.97 -25.56 3.03
C LEU A 172 -12.74 -26.87 2.29
N LYS A 173 -11.53 -27.17 1.82
CA LYS A 173 -11.16 -28.49 1.28
C LYS A 173 -11.13 -29.59 2.34
N LYS A 174 -11.05 -29.23 3.62
CA LYS A 174 -11.02 -30.24 4.70
C LYS A 174 -12.39 -30.86 4.90
N PRO A 175 -12.47 -32.17 5.23
CA PRO A 175 -13.75 -32.86 5.42
C PRO A 175 -14.61 -32.24 6.55
N ILE A 176 -13.98 -31.61 7.54
CA ILE A 176 -14.63 -30.98 8.67
C ILE A 176 -13.98 -29.63 8.95
N VAL A 177 -14.81 -28.59 8.93
CA VAL A 177 -14.41 -27.24 9.37
C VAL A 177 -14.80 -27.07 10.85
N ASN A 178 -13.85 -27.25 11.72
CA ASN A 178 -14.03 -27.11 13.17
C ASN A 178 -13.49 -25.77 13.69
N GLU A 179 -13.67 -25.48 14.96
CA GLU A 179 -13.21 -24.24 15.60
C GLU A 179 -11.68 -24.06 15.55
N TYR A 180 -10.92 -25.15 15.58
CA TYR A 180 -9.46 -25.10 15.40
C TYR A 180 -9.08 -24.58 14.00
N ALA A 181 -9.76 -25.06 12.96
CA ALA A 181 -9.53 -24.60 11.59
C ALA A 181 -9.88 -23.11 11.41
N LYS A 182 -10.98 -22.64 12.00
CA LYS A 182 -11.36 -21.21 11.98
C LYS A 182 -10.36 -20.35 12.77
N THR A 183 -9.94 -20.82 13.95
CA THR A 183 -8.92 -20.10 14.76
C THR A 183 -7.61 -19.98 14.00
N THR A 184 -7.14 -21.05 13.38
CA THR A 184 -5.92 -21.02 12.55
C THR A 184 -6.06 -20.05 11.38
N PHE A 185 -7.21 -20.05 10.68
CA PHE A 185 -7.50 -19.11 9.62
C PHE A 185 -7.43 -17.66 10.13
N ASN A 186 -8.12 -17.34 11.22
CA ASN A 186 -8.10 -16.00 11.83
C ASN A 186 -6.70 -15.54 12.19
N MET A 187 -5.90 -16.39 12.84
CA MET A 187 -4.51 -16.09 13.20
C MET A 187 -3.65 -15.84 11.96
N THR A 188 -3.79 -16.65 10.92
CA THR A 188 -3.04 -16.51 9.67
C THR A 188 -3.37 -15.21 8.98
N CYS A 189 -4.67 -14.92 8.78
CA CYS A 189 -5.13 -13.69 8.14
C CYS A 189 -4.69 -12.44 8.93
N LYS A 190 -4.85 -12.45 10.26
CA LYS A 190 -4.47 -11.33 11.12
C LYS A 190 -2.97 -11.06 11.07
N ARG A 191 -2.14 -12.10 11.16
CA ARG A 191 -0.68 -11.97 11.09
C ARG A 191 -0.22 -11.40 9.74
N MET A 192 -0.77 -11.92 8.66
CA MET A 192 -0.45 -11.45 7.31
C MET A 192 -0.88 -9.99 7.11
N PHE A 193 -2.09 -9.65 7.53
CA PHE A 193 -2.62 -8.29 7.42
C PHE A 193 -1.79 -7.30 8.23
N ARG A 194 -1.39 -7.69 9.44
CA ARG A 194 -0.47 -6.90 10.27
C ARG A 194 0.88 -6.71 9.59
N GLY A 195 1.43 -7.75 8.97
CA GLY A 195 2.68 -7.67 8.20
C GLY A 195 2.60 -6.65 7.06
N PHE A 196 1.47 -6.57 6.34
CA PHE A 196 1.26 -5.54 5.32
C PHE A 196 1.15 -4.13 5.92
N ALA A 197 0.48 -3.98 7.06
CA ALA A 197 0.40 -2.68 7.73
C ALA A 197 1.79 -2.20 8.19
N GLU A 198 2.60 -3.08 8.74
CA GLU A 198 3.99 -2.80 9.11
C GLU A 198 4.84 -2.44 7.90
N PHE A 199 4.68 -3.15 6.78
CA PHE A 199 5.37 -2.84 5.53
C PHE A 199 5.02 -1.44 5.00
N VAL A 200 3.73 -1.09 4.95
CA VAL A 200 3.30 0.24 4.54
C VAL A 200 3.81 1.32 5.50
N SER A 201 3.86 1.03 6.80
CA SER A 201 4.33 1.98 7.81
C SER A 201 5.79 2.40 7.65
N LEU A 202 6.61 1.63 6.89
CA LEU A 202 8.00 2.01 6.56
C LEU A 202 8.10 3.36 5.86
N HIS A 203 7.13 3.70 5.01
CA HIS A 203 7.12 4.99 4.31
C HIS A 203 7.03 6.17 5.28
N TYR A 204 6.36 5.97 6.40
CA TYR A 204 6.24 6.95 7.48
C TYR A 204 7.46 6.92 8.40
N ALA A 205 7.85 5.72 8.84
CA ALA A 205 8.98 5.51 9.72
C ALA A 205 10.31 6.05 9.17
N LEU A 206 10.49 5.96 7.84
CA LEU A 206 11.70 6.40 7.14
C LEU A 206 11.59 7.79 6.52
N SER A 207 10.46 8.49 6.72
CA SER A 207 10.29 9.83 6.19
C SER A 207 11.18 10.83 6.91
N ASN A 208 11.86 11.68 6.13
CA ASN A 208 12.69 12.78 6.66
C ASN A 208 11.98 14.15 6.56
N ARG A 209 10.68 14.18 6.26
CA ARG A 209 9.92 15.43 6.13
C ARG A 209 9.60 16.03 7.50
N THR A 210 9.81 17.34 7.62
CA THR A 210 9.54 18.13 8.85
C THR A 210 8.81 19.42 8.57
N ASP A 211 8.29 19.58 7.37
CA ASP A 211 7.72 20.83 6.85
C ASP A 211 6.32 21.14 7.41
N THR A 212 5.61 20.12 7.90
CA THR A 212 4.32 20.30 8.59
C THR A 212 4.31 19.64 9.96
N GLN A 213 3.33 20.00 10.80
CA GLN A 213 3.16 19.33 12.10
C GLN A 213 2.81 17.85 11.94
N TYR A 214 2.03 17.50 10.90
CA TYR A 214 1.76 16.10 10.53
C TYR A 214 3.06 15.31 10.37
N TRP A 215 3.99 15.77 9.54
CA TRP A 215 5.25 15.05 9.28
C TRP A 215 6.19 15.03 10.49
N LYS A 216 6.18 16.08 11.32
CA LYS A 216 6.95 16.10 12.59
C LYS A 216 6.43 15.04 13.56
N ASP A 217 5.11 14.98 13.76
CA ASP A 217 4.49 14.02 14.69
C ASP A 217 4.66 12.57 14.21
N ILE A 218 4.62 12.34 12.89
CA ILE A 218 4.84 11.02 12.31
C ILE A 218 6.22 10.47 12.66
N GLN A 219 7.25 11.29 12.63
CA GLN A 219 8.61 10.87 12.97
C GLN A 219 8.79 10.49 14.45
N THR A 220 7.92 10.96 15.32
CA THR A 220 7.98 10.66 16.76
C THR A 220 7.19 9.40 17.15
N ARG A 221 6.48 8.78 16.21
CA ARG A 221 5.68 7.58 16.46
C ARG A 221 6.56 6.35 16.65
N ASN A 222 6.08 5.42 17.45
CA ASN A 222 6.74 4.14 17.64
C ASN A 222 6.25 3.12 16.61
N TYR A 223 7.04 2.90 15.59
CA TYR A 223 6.71 1.95 14.53
C TYR A 223 7.18 0.53 14.89
N PRO A 224 6.42 -0.51 14.53
CA PRO A 224 6.79 -1.89 14.80
C PRO A 224 8.12 -2.32 14.16
N VAL A 225 8.50 -1.70 13.06
CA VAL A 225 9.80 -1.90 12.40
C VAL A 225 10.97 -1.33 13.19
N GLN A 226 10.69 -0.33 14.04
CA GLN A 226 11.64 0.24 15.00
C GLN A 226 11.50 -0.41 16.39
N GLY A 227 10.46 -1.22 16.60
CA GLY A 227 9.91 -1.69 17.84
C GLY A 227 10.86 -2.29 18.88
N LYS A 228 10.40 -3.29 19.62
CA LYS A 228 11.12 -3.93 20.76
C LYS A 228 12.53 -4.43 20.48
N TYR A 229 12.93 -4.47 19.22
CA TYR A 229 14.26 -4.87 18.74
C TYR A 229 15.17 -3.67 18.48
N TYR A 230 14.65 -2.44 18.63
CA TYR A 230 15.43 -1.23 18.57
C TYR A 230 15.99 -0.93 19.97
N GLU A 231 17.14 -1.47 20.25
CA GLU A 231 18.01 -0.93 21.30
C GLU A 231 18.48 0.45 20.81
N PRO A 232 18.68 1.46 21.69
CA PRO A 232 19.22 2.76 21.29
C PRO A 232 20.60 2.68 20.60
N SER A 233 21.32 1.58 20.82
CA SER A 233 22.53 1.17 20.11
C SER A 233 22.28 0.14 19.01
N GLY A 234 21.03 -0.32 18.87
CA GLY A 234 20.60 -1.38 17.96
C GLY A 234 20.39 -0.86 16.57
N ASP A 235 20.80 -1.63 15.62
CA ASP A 235 20.62 -1.35 14.23
C ASP A 235 19.18 -1.53 13.80
N PHE A 236 18.58 -0.48 13.25
CA PHE A 236 17.36 -0.60 12.48
C PHE A 236 17.49 -1.68 11.39
N GLN A 237 18.69 -1.90 10.89
CA GLN A 237 19.00 -2.97 9.95
C GLN A 237 18.75 -4.37 10.54
N ASP A 238 19.13 -4.63 11.79
CA ASP A 238 18.88 -5.93 12.43
C ASP A 238 17.37 -6.16 12.63
N SER A 239 16.59 -5.13 12.90
CA SER A 239 15.14 -5.26 13.04
C SER A 239 14.44 -5.45 11.68
N ILE A 240 14.91 -4.81 10.61
CA ILE A 240 14.43 -5.05 9.25
C ILE A 240 14.85 -6.44 8.79
N VAL A 241 16.13 -6.80 8.89
CA VAL A 241 16.65 -8.10 8.47
C VAL A 241 15.97 -9.23 9.23
N GLY A 242 15.85 -9.12 10.55
CA GLY A 242 15.15 -10.12 11.35
C GLY A 242 13.68 -10.29 10.99
N LYS A 243 12.97 -9.22 10.62
CA LYS A 243 11.59 -9.32 10.11
C LYS A 243 11.50 -9.92 8.72
N MET A 244 12.45 -9.65 7.85
CA MET A 244 12.56 -10.24 6.53
C MET A 244 12.72 -11.75 6.61
N GLU A 245 13.58 -12.25 7.49
CA GLU A 245 13.79 -13.67 7.72
C GLU A 245 12.54 -14.36 8.31
N ILE A 246 11.81 -13.68 9.21
CA ILE A 246 10.65 -14.28 9.91
C ILE A 246 9.40 -14.28 9.01
N ASN A 247 9.19 -13.28 8.18
CA ASN A 247 7.91 -13.09 7.48
C ASN A 247 7.88 -13.55 6.02
N ASN A 248 8.99 -13.91 5.42
CA ASN A 248 9.10 -14.36 4.01
C ASN A 248 8.49 -13.38 2.96
N TYR A 249 8.09 -12.17 3.37
CA TYR A 249 7.44 -11.19 2.49
C TYR A 249 8.43 -10.39 1.66
N ASP A 250 9.71 -10.47 2.00
CA ASP A 250 10.75 -9.75 1.28
C ASP A 250 11.44 -10.57 0.17
N SER A 251 10.86 -11.68 -0.23
CA SER A 251 11.34 -12.42 -1.41
C SER A 251 11.47 -11.54 -2.66
N LEU A 252 10.82 -10.38 -2.67
CA LEU A 252 10.83 -9.40 -3.76
C LEU A 252 11.70 -8.16 -3.48
N GLY A 253 12.35 -8.06 -2.34
CA GLY A 253 13.20 -6.92 -2.00
C GLY A 253 12.45 -5.61 -1.71
N GLY A 254 11.15 -5.68 -1.35
CA GLY A 254 10.32 -4.50 -1.13
C GLY A 254 10.84 -3.58 -0.03
N PHE A 255 11.29 -4.14 1.10
CA PHE A 255 11.90 -3.37 2.18
C PHE A 255 13.15 -2.62 1.73
N HIS A 256 14.02 -3.26 0.96
CA HIS A 256 15.23 -2.63 0.43
C HIS A 256 14.90 -1.53 -0.57
N CYS A 257 13.89 -1.73 -1.41
CA CYS A 257 13.43 -0.71 -2.34
C CYS A 257 12.94 0.55 -1.61
N ILE A 258 12.10 0.37 -0.58
CA ILE A 258 11.59 1.49 0.22
C ILE A 258 12.73 2.18 0.97
N ALA A 259 13.55 1.42 1.70
CA ALA A 259 14.68 1.97 2.47
C ALA A 259 15.63 2.77 1.58
N THR A 260 16.00 2.23 0.42
CA THR A 260 16.87 2.92 -0.55
C THR A 260 16.17 4.16 -1.12
N GLY A 261 14.91 4.06 -1.50
CA GLY A 261 14.12 5.18 -2.03
C GLY A 261 13.92 6.30 -1.03
N MET A 262 13.86 5.98 0.26
CA MET A 262 13.77 6.95 1.36
C MET A 262 15.14 7.48 1.81
N ASN A 263 16.22 7.16 1.10
CA ASN A 263 17.59 7.51 1.46
C ASN A 263 17.97 7.05 2.88
N TRP A 264 17.42 5.93 3.32
CA TRP A 264 17.80 5.35 4.58
C TRP A 264 19.15 4.63 4.43
N TYR A 265 20.09 5.01 5.27
CA TYR A 265 21.38 4.36 5.39
C TYR A 265 21.49 3.71 6.77
N PRO A 266 22.01 2.49 6.86
CA PRO A 266 22.28 1.89 8.17
C PRO A 266 23.13 2.84 9.00
N THR A 267 22.67 3.16 10.21
CA THR A 267 23.35 4.08 11.14
C THR A 267 24.70 3.55 11.60
N SER A 268 24.96 2.29 11.42
CA SER A 268 26.24 1.69 11.77
C SER A 268 27.11 1.39 10.56
N VAL A 269 27.43 2.44 9.79
CA VAL A 269 28.65 2.41 8.97
C VAL A 269 29.84 1.91 9.85
N GLU A 270 29.83 2.24 11.13
CA GLU A 270 30.80 1.76 12.12
C GLU A 270 30.72 0.24 12.37
N ARG A 271 29.53 -0.37 12.42
CA ARG A 271 29.37 -1.83 12.57
C ARG A 271 29.74 -2.57 11.28
N ILE A 272 29.39 -2.01 10.12
CA ILE A 272 29.87 -2.53 8.84
C ILE A 272 31.41 -2.41 8.81
N LYS A 273 31.98 -1.30 9.24
CA LYS A 273 33.43 -1.11 9.38
C LYS A 273 34.02 -2.05 10.41
N TYR A 274 33.34 -2.33 11.52
CA TYR A 274 33.80 -3.30 12.53
C TYR A 274 33.80 -4.72 11.99
N ASN A 275 32.75 -5.14 11.32
CA ASN A 275 32.67 -6.46 10.67
C ASN A 275 33.60 -6.58 9.45
N LEU A 276 34.07 -5.47 8.92
CA LEU A 276 34.99 -5.36 7.77
C LEU A 276 36.32 -4.68 8.19
N SER A 277 36.64 -4.69 9.50
CA SER A 277 37.80 -3.98 10.06
C SER A 277 39.13 -4.32 9.40
N ASP A 278 39.22 -5.52 8.84
CA ASP A 278 40.41 -6.04 8.18
C ASP A 278 40.40 -5.80 6.66
N ILE A 279 39.40 -5.07 6.14
CA ILE A 279 39.25 -4.79 4.70
C ILE A 279 39.52 -3.30 4.45
N THR A 280 40.45 -2.98 3.58
CA THR A 280 40.68 -1.61 3.14
C THR A 280 39.59 -1.12 2.19
N ASP A 281 39.44 0.21 2.05
CA ASP A 281 38.47 0.81 1.10
C ASP A 281 38.76 0.36 -0.35
N GLU A 282 40.00 0.08 -0.71
CA GLU A 282 40.36 -0.46 -2.01
C GLU A 282 39.93 -1.90 -2.19
N GLN A 283 40.16 -2.75 -1.20
CA GLN A 283 39.68 -4.13 -1.19
C GLN A 283 38.17 -4.20 -1.24
N LEU A 284 37.47 -3.31 -0.53
CA LEU A 284 36.03 -3.20 -0.55
C LEU A 284 35.51 -2.81 -1.96
N LYS A 285 36.17 -1.83 -2.60
CA LYS A 285 35.86 -1.45 -3.99
C LYS A 285 36.07 -2.61 -4.95
N GLU A 286 37.20 -3.31 -4.86
CA GLU A 286 37.48 -4.47 -5.70
C GLU A 286 36.40 -5.57 -5.51
N GLN A 287 35.97 -5.83 -4.29
CA GLN A 287 34.96 -6.82 -3.98
C GLN A 287 33.59 -6.44 -4.57
N TRP A 288 33.23 -5.14 -4.56
CA TRP A 288 31.93 -4.67 -5.08
C TRP A 288 31.93 -4.40 -6.58
N GLN A 289 33.07 -4.14 -7.20
CA GLN A 289 33.18 -3.78 -8.61
C GLN A 289 32.50 -4.80 -9.55
N PRO A 290 32.65 -6.12 -9.38
CA PRO A 290 31.95 -7.09 -10.23
C PRO A 290 30.42 -7.02 -10.11
N THR A 291 29.92 -6.65 -8.94
CA THR A 291 28.47 -6.44 -8.72
C THR A 291 27.98 -5.20 -9.42
N ILE A 292 28.73 -4.09 -9.31
CA ILE A 292 28.44 -2.83 -10.00
C ILE A 292 28.45 -3.03 -11.51
N ASP A 293 29.44 -3.71 -12.04
CA ASP A 293 29.56 -4.00 -13.47
C ASP A 293 28.40 -4.85 -13.99
N ARG A 294 28.01 -5.89 -13.24
CA ARG A 294 26.83 -6.72 -13.54
C ARG A 294 25.54 -5.89 -13.53
N MET A 295 25.37 -5.00 -12.55
CA MET A 295 24.20 -4.11 -12.51
C MET A 295 24.18 -3.14 -13.69
N ASN A 296 25.31 -2.55 -14.04
CA ASN A 296 25.43 -1.67 -15.19
C ASN A 296 25.15 -2.40 -16.50
N LYS A 297 25.70 -3.60 -16.68
CA LYS A 297 25.41 -4.45 -17.84
C LYS A 297 23.91 -4.76 -17.94
N ARG A 298 23.27 -5.16 -16.84
CA ARG A 298 21.83 -5.42 -16.80
C ARG A 298 21.00 -4.18 -17.12
N LYS A 299 21.41 -3.01 -16.66
CA LYS A 299 20.78 -1.73 -16.99
C LYS A 299 20.82 -1.44 -18.49
N GLU A 300 21.95 -1.68 -19.14
CA GLU A 300 22.07 -1.52 -20.59
C GLU A 300 21.26 -2.56 -21.38
N GLU A 301 21.18 -3.80 -20.91
CA GLU A 301 20.32 -4.84 -21.47
C GLU A 301 18.83 -4.41 -21.38
N PHE A 302 18.39 -3.91 -20.24
CA PHE A 302 17.01 -3.40 -20.07
C PHE A 302 16.71 -2.22 -20.99
N LYS A 303 17.67 -1.28 -21.18
CA LYS A 303 17.51 -0.19 -22.14
C LYS A 303 17.32 -0.72 -23.57
N LYS A 304 18.12 -1.71 -23.96
CA LYS A 304 17.98 -2.33 -25.29
C LYS A 304 16.62 -2.98 -25.46
N ILE A 305 16.14 -3.74 -24.47
CA ILE A 305 14.81 -4.35 -24.48
C ILE A 305 13.72 -3.26 -24.60
N ALA A 306 13.79 -2.23 -23.74
CA ALA A 306 12.81 -1.16 -23.73
C ALA A 306 12.70 -0.43 -25.08
N ASN A 307 13.83 -0.23 -25.78
CA ASN A 307 13.84 0.42 -27.11
C ASN A 307 13.18 -0.42 -28.21
N HIS A 308 12.96 -1.73 -27.98
CA HIS A 308 12.28 -2.61 -28.93
C HIS A 308 10.83 -2.91 -28.50
N CYS A 309 10.40 -2.45 -27.35
CA CYS A 309 9.03 -2.61 -26.87
C CYS A 309 8.13 -1.48 -27.38
N LEU A 310 6.87 -1.79 -27.60
CA LEU A 310 5.84 -0.78 -27.79
C LEU A 310 5.73 0.07 -26.51
N THR A 311 5.33 1.33 -26.67
CA THR A 311 4.89 2.12 -25.50
C THR A 311 3.67 1.42 -24.85
N LEU A 312 3.40 1.70 -23.58
CA LEU A 312 2.20 1.16 -22.94
C LEU A 312 0.93 1.56 -23.71
N HIS A 313 0.87 2.82 -24.18
CA HIS A 313 -0.23 3.32 -24.99
C HIS A 313 -0.43 2.46 -26.25
N ASP A 314 0.63 2.28 -27.05
CA ASP A 314 0.53 1.57 -28.31
C ASP A 314 0.23 0.09 -28.10
N TYR A 315 0.84 -0.54 -27.07
CA TYR A 315 0.54 -1.92 -26.71
C TYR A 315 -0.94 -2.11 -26.35
N LEU A 316 -1.47 -1.26 -25.45
CA LEU A 316 -2.87 -1.36 -25.05
C LEU A 316 -3.82 -1.10 -26.21
N LYS A 317 -3.50 -0.10 -27.04
CA LYS A 317 -4.28 0.21 -28.23
C LYS A 317 -4.35 -0.95 -29.21
N GLU A 318 -3.19 -1.56 -29.53
CA GLU A 318 -3.13 -2.61 -30.53
C GLU A 318 -3.58 -3.99 -30.03
N LYS A 319 -3.28 -4.33 -28.76
CA LYS A 319 -3.43 -5.69 -28.25
C LYS A 319 -4.65 -5.89 -27.35
N ILE A 320 -5.15 -4.84 -26.73
CA ILE A 320 -6.20 -4.96 -25.72
C ILE A 320 -7.49 -4.25 -26.17
N TYR A 321 -7.39 -3.01 -26.62
CA TYR A 321 -8.56 -2.18 -26.90
C TYR A 321 -8.93 -2.06 -28.39
N ASN A 322 -8.17 -2.72 -29.30
CA ASN A 322 -8.50 -2.87 -30.74
C ASN A 322 -9.07 -1.62 -31.40
N ASP A 323 -8.36 -0.50 -31.31
CA ASP A 323 -8.76 0.78 -31.96
C ASP A 323 -10.14 1.34 -31.59
N ASP A 324 -10.79 0.80 -30.59
CA ASP A 324 -12.10 1.28 -30.18
C ASP A 324 -11.96 2.70 -29.57
N THR A 325 -12.07 3.70 -30.45
CA THR A 325 -12.06 5.12 -30.10
C THR A 325 -13.39 5.60 -29.54
N SER A 326 -14.33 4.70 -29.28
CA SER A 326 -15.71 4.98 -28.90
C SER A 326 -16.03 4.53 -27.48
N LEU A 327 -15.33 5.08 -26.46
CA LEU A 327 -15.86 5.12 -25.06
C LEU A 327 -15.37 6.39 -24.37
#